data_4ab1fd6239b7464459ce0b55edd011c9
#
_entry.id   4ab1fd6239b7464459ce0b55edd011c9
#
_cell.length_a   1.000
_cell.length_b   1.000
_cell.length_c   1.000
_cell.angle_alpha   90.00
_cell.angle_beta   90.00
_cell.angle_gamma   90.00
#
_symmetry.space_group_name_H-M   'P 1'
#
loop_
_entity.id
_entity.type
_entity.pdbx_description
1 polymer ?
#
loop_
_entity_poly.entity_id
_entity_poly.type
_entity_poly.pdbx_seq_one_letter_code
_entity_poly.pdbx_strand_id
1 'polypeptide(L)'
;NIGMSPRFAATKIVENDEDIINKLELSQNELEMMQHSIEEMEKDCGLDRNAALADMRYTFIEKVCQKTVKKCQESREHIRSVKIDGVLTNKYLAIPMFLLIMFLIFWLTFHVVGAALSDWLAVGIDAFTAVCDRGLTAYGLNPVVHSLLIDGVFAGVGSVLSFLPIIVVLFFFLSILEDSGYMARVAFVMDKPLRKIGLSGRSFVPMLIGFGCTVPAVMATRTLSSERDRKMTIMLTPYMSCSAKIPIYAVFAAAFFPGNEAVVMILLYTAGIVVGILSALVL
;
A
#
# COMPACT_ATOMS: atom_id res chain seq x y z
N ASN A 1 24.41 30.98 -22.21
CA ASN A 1 23.50 30.74 -23.35
C ASN A 1 23.44 29.23 -23.68
N ILE A 2 22.72 28.45 -22.84
CA ILE A 2 22.66 26.99 -22.93
C ILE A 2 21.50 26.55 -23.87
N GLY A 3 20.91 27.45 -24.65
CA GLY A 3 19.81 27.13 -25.58
C GLY A 3 18.48 26.72 -24.91
N MET A 4 18.36 26.80 -23.59
CA MET A 4 17.15 26.50 -22.83
C MET A 4 16.40 27.77 -22.41
N SER A 5 15.08 27.71 -22.37
CA SER A 5 14.30 28.83 -21.84
C SER A 5 14.53 28.98 -20.34
N PRO A 6 14.65 30.24 -19.82
CA PRO A 6 14.88 30.49 -18.38
C PRO A 6 13.79 29.84 -17.49
N ARG A 7 12.54 29.84 -17.95
CA ARG A 7 11.43 29.18 -17.24
C ARG A 7 11.60 27.68 -17.11
N PHE A 8 12.06 27.04 -18.17
CA PHE A 8 12.29 25.59 -18.14
C PHE A 8 13.43 25.25 -17.19
N ALA A 9 14.54 25.98 -17.28
CA ALA A 9 15.68 25.84 -16.39
C ALA A 9 15.27 26.01 -14.91
N ALA A 10 14.55 27.11 -14.58
CA ALA A 10 14.06 27.34 -13.22
C ALA A 10 13.15 26.19 -12.70
N THR A 11 12.25 25.70 -13.54
CA THR A 11 11.39 24.58 -13.15
C THR A 11 12.19 23.31 -12.84
N LYS A 12 13.20 23.02 -13.67
CA LYS A 12 14.06 21.85 -13.48
C LYS A 12 14.97 21.95 -12.26
N ILE A 13 15.43 23.16 -11.96
CA ILE A 13 16.15 23.45 -10.73
C ILE A 13 15.28 23.15 -9.49
N VAL A 14 14.04 23.63 -9.49
CA VAL A 14 13.10 23.33 -8.38
C VAL A 14 12.78 21.84 -8.28
N GLU A 15 12.70 21.12 -9.41
CA GLU A 15 12.53 19.66 -9.43
C GLU A 15 13.79 18.90 -8.94
N ASN A 16 14.91 19.59 -8.72
CA ASN A 16 16.21 19.01 -8.35
C ASN A 16 16.75 18.03 -9.41
N ASP A 17 16.65 18.43 -10.68
CA ASP A 17 17.17 17.66 -11.81
C ASP A 17 18.70 17.87 -11.90
N GLU A 18 19.46 16.87 -11.45
CA GLU A 18 20.91 16.92 -11.36
C GLU A 18 21.59 17.17 -12.71
N ASP A 19 21.05 16.61 -13.79
CA ASP A 19 21.59 16.78 -15.15
C ASP A 19 21.53 18.22 -15.61
N ILE A 20 20.45 18.92 -15.27
CA ILE A 20 20.28 20.33 -15.63
C ILE A 20 21.09 21.23 -14.71
N ILE A 21 21.13 20.94 -13.40
CA ILE A 21 21.93 21.70 -12.43
C ILE A 21 23.41 21.64 -12.81
N ASN A 22 23.92 20.47 -13.17
CA ASN A 22 25.31 20.30 -13.62
C ASN A 22 25.60 21.03 -14.93
N LYS A 23 24.65 21.07 -15.89
CA LYS A 23 24.81 21.81 -17.16
C LYS A 23 24.77 23.31 -16.99
N LEU A 24 24.17 23.81 -15.92
CA LEU A 24 24.09 25.26 -15.66
C LEU A 24 25.37 25.82 -15.03
N GLU A 25 26.28 24.95 -14.55
CA GLU A 25 27.55 25.33 -13.92
C GLU A 25 27.40 26.47 -12.89
N LEU A 26 26.37 26.35 -12.00
CA LEU A 26 26.04 27.36 -11.01
C LEU A 26 27.17 27.49 -9.98
N SER A 27 27.45 28.73 -9.60
CA SER A 27 28.40 29.04 -8.52
C SER A 27 27.81 28.60 -7.16
N GLN A 28 28.67 28.41 -6.16
CA GLN A 28 28.25 27.99 -4.80
C GLN A 28 27.22 28.97 -4.21
N ASN A 29 27.41 30.28 -4.41
CA ASN A 29 26.49 31.31 -3.93
C ASN A 29 25.10 31.22 -4.60
N GLU A 30 25.05 30.87 -5.89
CA GLU A 30 23.81 30.73 -6.63
C GLU A 30 23.06 29.47 -6.18
N LEU A 31 23.78 28.41 -5.87
CA LEU A 31 23.20 27.18 -5.29
C LEU A 31 22.59 27.45 -3.90
N GLU A 32 23.25 28.19 -3.05
CA GLU A 32 22.74 28.58 -1.73
C GLU A 32 21.51 29.49 -1.83
N MET A 33 21.53 30.48 -2.73
CA MET A 33 20.37 31.35 -3.00
C MET A 33 19.18 30.54 -3.53
N MET A 34 19.44 29.60 -4.42
CA MET A 34 18.41 28.67 -4.95
C MET A 34 17.79 27.84 -3.84
N GLN A 35 18.62 27.22 -2.99
CA GLN A 35 18.16 26.40 -1.88
C GLN A 35 17.32 27.22 -0.90
N HIS A 36 17.77 28.42 -0.55
CA HIS A 36 17.02 29.33 0.32
C HIS A 36 15.64 29.69 -0.26
N SER A 37 15.59 30.00 -1.57
CA SER A 37 14.32 30.34 -2.24
C SER A 37 13.35 29.15 -2.30
N ILE A 38 13.87 27.91 -2.42
CA ILE A 38 13.06 26.70 -2.38
C ILE A 38 12.50 26.49 -0.97
N GLU A 39 13.32 26.64 0.07
CA GLU A 39 12.90 26.50 1.47
C GLU A 39 11.85 27.55 1.86
N GLU A 40 12.01 28.79 1.39
CA GLU A 40 11.03 29.85 1.59
C GLU A 40 9.69 29.51 0.90
N MET A 41 9.73 29.04 -0.35
CA MET A 41 8.55 28.59 -1.07
C MET A 41 7.85 27.42 -0.36
N GLU A 42 8.59 26.42 0.10
CA GLU A 42 8.04 25.27 0.86
C GLU A 42 7.38 25.73 2.17
N LYS A 43 7.97 26.73 2.82
CA LYS A 43 7.47 27.30 4.07
C LYS A 43 6.19 28.11 3.87
N ASP A 44 6.16 28.92 2.83
CA ASP A 44 5.01 29.79 2.50
C ASP A 44 3.83 28.98 1.98
N CYS A 45 4.06 27.99 1.12
CA CYS A 45 3.02 27.14 0.56
C CYS A 45 2.58 26.01 1.51
N GLY A 46 3.41 25.63 2.50
CA GLY A 46 3.18 24.45 3.35
C GLY A 46 3.17 23.12 2.59
N LEU A 47 3.77 23.12 1.41
CA LEU A 47 3.85 21.99 0.47
C LEU A 47 5.32 21.73 0.14
N ASP A 48 5.66 20.48 -0.17
CA ASP A 48 6.98 20.16 -0.71
C ASP A 48 7.14 20.77 -2.12
N ARG A 49 8.39 20.93 -2.58
CA ARG A 49 8.73 21.57 -3.87
C ARG A 49 7.97 20.99 -5.07
N ASN A 50 7.76 19.67 -5.10
CA ASN A 50 7.07 19.02 -6.21
C ASN A 50 5.56 19.28 -6.15
N ALA A 51 4.98 19.27 -4.96
CA ALA A 51 3.57 19.59 -4.76
C ALA A 51 3.28 21.08 -5.04
N ALA A 52 4.16 21.99 -4.61
CA ALA A 52 4.04 23.41 -4.90
C ALA A 52 4.12 23.72 -6.40
N LEU A 53 5.03 23.05 -7.13
CA LEU A 53 5.12 23.17 -8.58
C LEU A 53 3.87 22.61 -9.29
N ALA A 54 3.36 21.48 -8.81
CA ALA A 54 2.14 20.88 -9.34
C ALA A 54 0.94 21.81 -9.12
N ASP A 55 0.79 22.36 -7.93
CA ASP A 55 -0.27 23.31 -7.59
C ASP A 55 -0.22 24.56 -8.48
N MET A 56 0.97 25.13 -8.68
CA MET A 56 1.18 26.27 -9.57
C MET A 56 0.80 25.96 -11.02
N ARG A 57 1.16 24.76 -11.54
CA ARG A 57 0.79 24.31 -12.89
C ARG A 57 -0.71 24.13 -13.01
N TYR A 58 -1.36 23.49 -12.05
CA TYR A 58 -2.82 23.28 -12.07
C TYR A 58 -3.57 24.61 -11.94
N THR A 59 -3.14 25.51 -11.08
CA THR A 59 -3.74 26.84 -10.96
C THR A 59 -3.64 27.62 -12.27
N PHE A 60 -2.49 27.55 -12.98
CA PHE A 60 -2.35 28.17 -14.29
C PHE A 60 -3.27 27.52 -15.33
N ILE A 61 -3.32 26.21 -15.40
CA ILE A 61 -4.21 25.46 -16.30
C ILE A 61 -5.67 25.83 -16.02
N GLU A 62 -6.06 25.89 -14.76
CA GLU A 62 -7.42 26.24 -14.36
C GLU A 62 -7.80 27.65 -14.83
N LYS A 63 -6.90 28.64 -14.64
CA LYS A 63 -7.10 30.01 -15.13
C LYS A 63 -7.22 30.08 -16.65
N VAL A 64 -6.47 29.29 -17.39
CA VAL A 64 -6.56 29.21 -18.84
C VAL A 64 -7.87 28.53 -19.25
N CYS A 65 -8.20 27.41 -18.63
CA CYS A 65 -9.42 26.67 -18.90
C CYS A 65 -10.68 27.49 -18.62
N GLN A 66 -10.70 28.28 -17.53
CA GLN A 66 -11.83 29.17 -17.23
C GLN A 66 -12.10 30.20 -18.34
N LYS A 67 -11.05 30.63 -19.04
CA LYS A 67 -11.16 31.64 -20.12
C LYS A 67 -11.43 31.04 -21.50
N THR A 68 -10.97 29.80 -21.73
CA THR A 68 -10.94 29.20 -23.08
C THR A 68 -11.91 28.05 -23.27
N VAL A 69 -12.26 27.34 -22.19
CA VAL A 69 -13.09 26.14 -22.26
C VAL A 69 -14.54 26.49 -21.90
N LYS A 70 -15.44 26.39 -22.86
CA LYS A 70 -16.87 26.34 -22.56
C LYS A 70 -17.18 24.92 -22.10
N LYS A 71 -17.46 24.77 -20.79
CA LYS A 71 -17.90 23.48 -20.24
C LYS A 71 -19.20 23.05 -20.96
N CYS A 72 -19.14 21.95 -21.71
CA CYS A 72 -20.36 21.26 -22.10
C CYS A 72 -21.15 20.83 -20.85
N GLN A 73 -22.46 20.63 -20.98
CA GLN A 73 -23.30 20.17 -19.86
C GLN A 73 -22.62 18.99 -19.14
N GLU A 74 -22.48 19.14 -17.84
CA GLU A 74 -21.83 18.12 -17.00
C GLU A 74 -22.54 16.77 -17.24
N SER A 75 -21.76 15.73 -17.57
CA SER A 75 -22.33 14.40 -17.77
C SER A 75 -22.97 13.93 -16.46
N ARG A 76 -24.05 13.16 -16.55
CA ARG A 76 -24.71 12.57 -15.36
C ARG A 76 -23.73 11.77 -14.50
N GLU A 77 -22.70 11.20 -15.12
CA GLU A 77 -21.64 10.45 -14.46
C GLU A 77 -20.75 11.36 -13.62
N HIS A 78 -20.39 12.54 -14.13
CA HIS A 78 -19.62 13.53 -13.40
C HIS A 78 -20.36 14.02 -12.15
N ILE A 79 -21.67 14.33 -12.28
CA ILE A 79 -22.50 14.75 -11.15
C ILE A 79 -22.61 13.65 -10.09
N ARG A 80 -22.70 12.37 -10.49
CA ARG A 80 -22.68 11.23 -9.56
C ARG A 80 -21.35 11.11 -8.86
N SER A 81 -20.25 11.21 -9.59
CA SER A 81 -18.89 11.16 -9.01
C SER A 81 -18.68 12.26 -7.97
N VAL A 82 -19.04 13.50 -8.29
CA VAL A 82 -18.92 14.63 -7.35
C VAL A 82 -19.78 14.43 -6.09
N LYS A 83 -20.99 13.88 -6.21
CA LYS A 83 -21.82 13.56 -5.03
C LYS A 83 -21.21 12.45 -4.16
N ILE A 84 -20.69 11.39 -4.79
CA ILE A 84 -19.98 10.31 -4.10
C ILE A 84 -18.73 10.84 -3.42
N ASP A 85 -17.97 11.70 -4.09
CA ASP A 85 -16.78 12.35 -3.55
C ASP A 85 -17.11 13.21 -2.33
N GLY A 86 -18.18 13.97 -2.38
CA GLY A 86 -18.63 14.80 -1.25
C GLY A 86 -18.92 14.00 0.03
N VAL A 87 -19.35 12.73 -0.12
CA VAL A 87 -19.58 11.83 1.04
C VAL A 87 -18.27 11.15 1.45
N LEU A 88 -17.50 10.61 0.50
CA LEU A 88 -16.29 9.83 0.75
C LEU A 88 -15.10 10.67 1.26
N THR A 89 -15.03 11.95 0.88
CA THR A 89 -13.96 12.87 1.30
C THR A 89 -14.37 13.80 2.43
N ASN A 90 -15.54 13.61 3.02
CA ASN A 90 -16.00 14.41 4.14
C ASN A 90 -15.08 14.22 5.35
N LYS A 91 -14.64 15.33 5.97
CA LYS A 91 -13.68 15.36 7.08
C LYS A 91 -13.99 14.39 8.24
N TYR A 92 -15.25 14.11 8.50
CA TYR A 92 -15.69 13.24 9.61
C TYR A 92 -16.11 11.84 9.14
N LEU A 93 -16.66 11.72 7.92
CA LEU A 93 -17.15 10.44 7.38
C LEU A 93 -16.10 9.64 6.63
N ALA A 94 -15.04 10.27 6.14
CA ALA A 94 -14.03 9.61 5.32
C ALA A 94 -13.35 8.44 6.04
N ILE A 95 -12.92 8.64 7.30
CA ILE A 95 -12.23 7.59 8.08
C ILE A 95 -13.17 6.44 8.46
N PRO A 96 -14.38 6.68 9.04
CA PRO A 96 -15.32 5.60 9.32
C PRO A 96 -15.74 4.82 8.08
N MET A 97 -16.00 5.51 6.97
CA MET A 97 -16.37 4.86 5.69
C MET A 97 -15.24 4.01 5.16
N PHE A 98 -14.01 4.52 5.24
CA PHE A 98 -12.82 3.77 4.88
C PHE A 98 -12.68 2.48 5.70
N LEU A 99 -12.80 2.57 7.03
CA LEU A 99 -12.71 1.41 7.90
C LEU A 99 -13.83 0.40 7.62
N LEU A 100 -15.03 0.87 7.31
CA LEU A 100 -16.16 0.01 6.97
C LEU A 100 -15.93 -0.73 5.65
N ILE A 101 -15.47 -0.05 4.62
CA ILE A 101 -15.17 -0.66 3.31
C ILE A 101 -14.03 -1.68 3.47
N MET A 102 -12.97 -1.34 4.19
CA MET A 102 -11.86 -2.26 4.44
C MET A 102 -12.31 -3.47 5.25
N PHE A 103 -13.09 -3.26 6.31
CA PHE A 103 -13.67 -4.35 7.09
C PHE A 103 -14.51 -5.28 6.23
N LEU A 104 -15.36 -4.72 5.37
CA LEU A 104 -16.21 -5.51 4.47
C LEU A 104 -15.38 -6.33 3.48
N ILE A 105 -14.32 -5.75 2.89
CA ILE A 105 -13.42 -6.45 1.98
C ILE A 105 -12.70 -7.59 2.71
N PHE A 106 -12.13 -7.33 3.88
CA PHE A 106 -11.45 -8.37 4.65
C PHE A 106 -12.42 -9.47 5.10
N TRP A 107 -13.60 -9.08 5.58
CA TRP A 107 -14.61 -10.05 5.99
C TRP A 107 -15.05 -10.95 4.81
N LEU A 108 -15.29 -10.34 3.64
CA LEU A 108 -15.68 -11.08 2.44
C LEU A 108 -14.56 -12.00 1.96
N THR A 109 -13.30 -11.52 2.01
CA THR A 109 -12.13 -12.30 1.61
C THR A 109 -11.87 -13.48 2.54
N PHE A 110 -11.87 -13.26 3.85
CA PHE A 110 -11.46 -14.31 4.79
C PHE A 110 -12.59 -15.23 5.24
N HIS A 111 -13.84 -14.76 5.29
CA HIS A 111 -14.96 -15.56 5.82
C HIS A 111 -15.90 -16.10 4.75
N VAL A 112 -16.01 -15.44 3.60
CA VAL A 112 -17.01 -15.83 2.60
C VAL A 112 -16.34 -16.49 1.39
N VAL A 113 -15.73 -15.68 0.55
CA VAL A 113 -15.22 -16.13 -0.75
C VAL A 113 -13.91 -16.88 -0.60
N GLY A 114 -12.95 -16.30 0.11
CA GLY A 114 -11.63 -16.91 0.26
C GLY A 114 -11.66 -18.20 1.08
N ALA A 115 -12.45 -18.25 2.16
CA ALA A 115 -12.62 -19.47 2.94
C ALA A 115 -13.25 -20.58 2.11
N ALA A 116 -14.36 -20.32 1.42
CA ALA A 116 -15.02 -21.31 0.59
C ALA A 116 -14.12 -21.89 -0.52
N LEU A 117 -13.34 -21.02 -1.20
CA LEU A 117 -12.40 -21.47 -2.22
C LEU A 117 -11.23 -22.26 -1.61
N SER A 118 -10.75 -21.83 -0.44
CA SER A 118 -9.67 -22.53 0.27
C SER A 118 -10.10 -23.91 0.72
N ASP A 119 -11.31 -24.05 1.26
CA ASP A 119 -11.87 -25.33 1.66
C ASP A 119 -12.05 -26.28 0.45
N TRP A 120 -12.53 -25.76 -0.67
CA TRP A 120 -12.65 -26.52 -1.91
C TRP A 120 -11.29 -27.03 -2.39
N LEU A 121 -10.27 -26.15 -2.36
CA LEU A 121 -8.92 -26.54 -2.76
C LEU A 121 -8.31 -27.55 -1.78
N ALA A 122 -8.53 -27.38 -0.48
CA ALA A 122 -8.06 -28.30 0.55
C ALA A 122 -8.62 -29.71 0.34
N VAL A 123 -9.93 -29.83 0.08
CA VAL A 123 -10.56 -31.12 -0.25
C VAL A 123 -9.93 -31.77 -1.49
N GLY A 124 -9.63 -30.95 -2.52
CA GLY A 124 -8.93 -31.43 -3.71
C GLY A 124 -7.52 -31.93 -3.42
N ILE A 125 -6.75 -31.20 -2.61
CA ILE A 125 -5.39 -31.57 -2.19
C ILE A 125 -5.42 -32.85 -1.35
N ASP A 126 -6.36 -32.96 -0.41
CA ASP A 126 -6.52 -34.16 0.45
C ASP A 126 -6.87 -35.38 -0.39
N ALA A 127 -7.78 -35.25 -1.35
CA ALA A 127 -8.12 -36.32 -2.28
C ALA A 127 -6.91 -36.74 -3.11
N PHE A 128 -6.12 -35.81 -3.62
CA PHE A 128 -4.91 -36.10 -4.36
C PHE A 128 -3.86 -36.80 -3.48
N THR A 129 -3.65 -36.30 -2.27
CA THR A 129 -2.73 -36.89 -1.29
C THR A 129 -3.16 -38.35 -0.94
N ALA A 130 -4.45 -38.59 -0.76
CA ALA A 130 -4.96 -39.92 -0.49
C ALA A 130 -4.76 -40.92 -1.66
N VAL A 131 -4.82 -40.44 -2.90
CA VAL A 131 -4.51 -41.27 -4.07
C VAL A 131 -3.01 -41.59 -4.12
N CYS A 132 -2.15 -40.61 -3.84
CA CYS A 132 -0.70 -40.81 -3.78
C CYS A 132 -0.30 -41.75 -2.65
N ASP A 133 -0.93 -41.61 -1.48
CA ASP A 133 -0.73 -42.47 -0.29
C ASP A 133 -1.01 -43.94 -0.62
N ARG A 134 -2.16 -44.21 -1.25
CA ARG A 134 -2.51 -45.58 -1.69
C ARG A 134 -1.50 -46.11 -2.70
N GLY A 135 -1.06 -45.31 -3.64
CA GLY A 135 -0.06 -45.71 -4.63
C GLY A 135 1.30 -46.04 -4.02
N LEU A 136 1.77 -45.21 -3.08
CA LEU A 136 3.04 -45.42 -2.36
C LEU A 136 2.99 -46.65 -1.44
N THR A 137 1.85 -46.87 -0.77
CA THR A 137 1.62 -48.07 0.06
C THR A 137 1.61 -49.32 -0.79
N ALA A 138 0.97 -49.33 -1.95
CA ALA A 138 0.96 -50.45 -2.88
C ALA A 138 2.37 -50.78 -3.44
N TYR A 139 3.27 -49.79 -3.52
CA TYR A 139 4.63 -49.98 -3.98
C TYR A 139 5.57 -50.55 -2.91
N GLY A 140 5.10 -50.64 -1.62
CA GLY A 140 5.88 -51.20 -0.53
C GLY A 140 7.08 -50.40 -0.08
N LEU A 141 6.99 -49.05 -0.14
CA LEU A 141 8.05 -48.15 0.30
C LEU A 141 8.35 -48.28 1.80
N ASN A 142 9.60 -47.98 2.18
CA ASN A 142 10.02 -47.92 3.56
C ASN A 142 9.15 -46.91 4.35
N PRO A 143 8.58 -47.28 5.53
CA PRO A 143 7.70 -46.41 6.32
C PRO A 143 8.25 -44.99 6.58
N VAL A 144 9.56 -44.89 6.77
CA VAL A 144 10.21 -43.59 7.00
C VAL A 144 10.14 -42.70 5.77
N VAL A 145 10.38 -43.24 4.57
CA VAL A 145 10.28 -42.50 3.30
C VAL A 145 8.83 -42.14 2.99
N HIS A 146 7.90 -43.03 3.28
CA HIS A 146 6.47 -42.81 3.11
C HIS A 146 5.99 -41.64 3.96
N SER A 147 6.29 -41.63 5.27
CA SER A 147 5.93 -40.54 6.19
C SER A 147 6.60 -39.23 5.78
N LEU A 148 7.86 -39.25 5.36
CA LEU A 148 8.54 -38.04 4.87
C LEU A 148 7.84 -37.43 3.65
N LEU A 149 7.37 -38.24 2.73
CA LEU A 149 6.66 -37.76 1.54
C LEU A 149 5.27 -37.25 1.87
N ILE A 150 4.46 -38.03 2.57
CA ILE A 150 3.06 -37.66 2.86
C ILE A 150 2.98 -36.56 3.91
N ASP A 151 3.60 -36.75 5.08
CA ASP A 151 3.47 -35.82 6.20
C ASP A 151 4.41 -34.60 6.06
N GLY A 152 5.53 -34.76 5.34
CA GLY A 152 6.46 -33.66 5.10
C GLY A 152 6.12 -32.88 3.83
N VAL A 153 6.23 -33.52 2.66
CA VAL A 153 6.12 -32.81 1.39
C VAL A 153 4.68 -32.48 1.05
N PHE A 154 3.77 -33.48 1.06
CA PHE A 154 2.37 -33.24 0.68
C PHE A 154 1.65 -32.33 1.69
N ALA A 155 1.81 -32.55 2.98
CA ALA A 155 1.22 -31.70 3.99
C ALA A 155 1.79 -30.27 3.96
N GLY A 156 3.14 -30.13 3.80
CA GLY A 156 3.78 -28.82 3.70
C GLY A 156 3.37 -28.04 2.46
N VAL A 157 3.41 -28.66 1.28
CA VAL A 157 3.00 -28.02 0.02
C VAL A 157 1.49 -27.76 0.04
N GLY A 158 0.68 -28.68 0.54
CA GLY A 158 -0.76 -28.55 0.66
C GLY A 158 -1.18 -27.37 1.52
N SER A 159 -0.51 -27.17 2.67
CA SER A 159 -0.77 -26.03 3.54
C SER A 159 -0.49 -24.69 2.86
N VAL A 160 0.59 -24.58 2.08
CA VAL A 160 0.92 -23.35 1.33
C VAL A 160 -0.09 -23.11 0.21
N LEU A 161 -0.47 -24.15 -0.54
CA LEU A 161 -1.45 -24.03 -1.62
C LEU A 161 -2.83 -23.62 -1.11
N SER A 162 -3.22 -24.04 0.10
CA SER A 162 -4.50 -23.67 0.70
C SER A 162 -4.65 -22.16 0.97
N PHE A 163 -3.54 -21.41 1.08
CA PHE A 163 -3.58 -19.95 1.20
C PHE A 163 -3.71 -19.21 -0.14
N LEU A 164 -3.42 -19.89 -1.26
CA LEU A 164 -3.40 -19.26 -2.58
C LEU A 164 -4.77 -18.66 -2.97
N PRO A 165 -5.92 -19.33 -2.79
CA PRO A 165 -7.22 -18.75 -3.12
C PRO A 165 -7.53 -17.48 -2.33
N ILE A 166 -7.19 -17.45 -1.04
CA ILE A 166 -7.40 -16.27 -0.19
C ILE A 166 -6.59 -15.08 -0.75
N ILE A 167 -5.36 -15.34 -1.14
CA ILE A 167 -4.49 -14.29 -1.73
C ILE A 167 -5.08 -13.77 -3.05
N VAL A 168 -5.51 -14.66 -3.94
CA VAL A 168 -6.12 -14.29 -5.23
C VAL A 168 -7.37 -13.44 -5.02
N VAL A 169 -8.27 -13.86 -4.12
CA VAL A 169 -9.50 -13.12 -3.80
C VAL A 169 -9.19 -11.75 -3.20
N LEU A 170 -8.21 -11.68 -2.30
CA LEU A 170 -7.77 -10.41 -1.71
C LEU A 170 -7.28 -9.45 -2.79
N PHE A 171 -6.42 -9.92 -3.71
CA PHE A 171 -5.92 -9.11 -4.82
C PHE A 171 -7.03 -8.66 -5.76
N PHE A 172 -7.99 -9.52 -6.04
CA PHE A 172 -9.15 -9.19 -6.85
C PHE A 172 -9.93 -8.02 -6.26
N PHE A 173 -10.24 -8.05 -4.95
CA PHE A 173 -10.92 -6.95 -4.29
C PHE A 173 -10.09 -5.67 -4.20
N LEU A 174 -8.78 -5.80 -3.94
CA LEU A 174 -7.87 -4.65 -3.95
C LEU A 174 -7.78 -3.99 -5.34
N SER A 175 -7.74 -4.79 -6.40
CA SER A 175 -7.76 -4.27 -7.78
C SER A 175 -9.04 -3.50 -8.09
N ILE A 176 -10.21 -4.01 -7.69
CA ILE A 176 -11.48 -3.30 -7.82
C ILE A 176 -11.44 -1.96 -7.07
N LEU A 177 -10.84 -1.94 -5.88
CA LEU A 177 -10.73 -0.75 -5.06
C LEU A 177 -9.79 0.29 -5.69
N GLU A 178 -8.71 -0.15 -6.33
CA GLU A 178 -7.78 0.68 -7.06
C GLU A 178 -8.42 1.24 -8.34
N ASP A 179 -9.05 0.39 -9.14
CA ASP A 179 -9.70 0.77 -10.40
C ASP A 179 -10.90 1.72 -10.19
N SER A 180 -11.58 1.60 -9.04
CA SER A 180 -12.67 2.53 -8.68
C SER A 180 -12.17 3.95 -8.36
N GLY A 181 -10.87 4.17 -8.28
CA GLY A 181 -10.24 5.43 -7.86
C GLY A 181 -10.42 5.76 -6.38
N TYR A 182 -10.92 4.80 -5.58
CA TYR A 182 -11.14 4.99 -4.15
C TYR A 182 -9.83 5.19 -3.39
N MET A 183 -8.75 4.49 -3.80
CA MET A 183 -7.44 4.62 -3.19
C MET A 183 -6.87 6.04 -3.28
N ALA A 184 -7.09 6.75 -4.38
CA ALA A 184 -6.66 8.15 -4.53
C ALA A 184 -7.39 9.08 -3.54
N ARG A 185 -8.69 8.83 -3.31
CA ARG A 185 -9.50 9.60 -2.34
C ARG A 185 -9.04 9.37 -0.90
N VAL A 186 -8.76 8.12 -0.55
CA VAL A 186 -8.22 7.77 0.76
C VAL A 186 -6.84 8.39 0.98
N ALA A 187 -5.96 8.33 -0.02
CA ALA A 187 -4.64 8.96 0.02
C ALA A 187 -4.74 10.46 0.30
N PHE A 188 -5.69 11.17 -0.31
CA PHE A 188 -5.95 12.59 -0.08
C PHE A 188 -6.38 12.87 1.37
N VAL A 189 -7.29 12.08 1.92
CA VAL A 189 -7.76 12.24 3.32
C VAL A 189 -6.63 11.95 4.31
N MET A 190 -5.82 10.94 4.03
CA MET A 190 -4.73 10.50 4.90
C MET A 190 -3.45 11.33 4.76
N ASP A 191 -3.36 12.23 3.78
CA ASP A 191 -2.20 13.09 3.57
C ASP A 191 -1.88 13.95 4.81
N LYS A 192 -2.91 14.54 5.40
CA LYS A 192 -2.76 15.42 6.58
C LYS A 192 -2.19 14.72 7.83
N PRO A 193 -2.68 13.53 8.27
CA PRO A 193 -2.07 12.80 9.38
C PRO A 193 -0.68 12.24 9.06
N LEU A 194 -0.44 11.73 7.83
CA LEU A 194 0.85 11.14 7.48
C LEU A 194 1.98 12.17 7.35
N ARG A 195 1.69 13.37 6.92
CA ARG A 195 2.68 14.47 6.92
C ARG A 195 3.23 14.78 8.31
N LYS A 196 2.47 14.53 9.37
CA LYS A 196 2.98 14.71 10.75
C LYS A 196 4.09 13.73 11.12
N ILE A 197 4.14 12.59 10.47
CA ILE A 197 5.19 11.56 10.63
C ILE A 197 6.20 11.55 9.47
N GLY A 198 6.18 12.61 8.63
CA GLY A 198 7.14 12.80 7.55
C GLY A 198 6.87 11.99 6.28
N LEU A 199 5.67 11.40 6.12
CA LEU A 199 5.27 10.62 4.96
C LEU A 199 4.21 11.35 4.13
N SER A 200 4.21 11.14 2.80
CA SER A 200 3.15 11.61 1.93
C SER A 200 1.88 10.75 2.05
N GLY A 201 0.71 11.33 1.77
CA GLY A 201 -0.55 10.61 1.77
C GLY A 201 -0.59 9.42 0.80
N ARG A 202 0.20 9.47 -0.27
CA ARG A 202 0.33 8.36 -1.22
C ARG A 202 1.01 7.13 -0.63
N SER A 203 1.87 7.30 0.38
CA SER A 203 2.52 6.20 1.11
C SER A 203 1.51 5.35 1.88
N PHE A 204 0.32 5.90 2.19
CA PHE A 204 -0.72 5.18 2.90
C PHE A 204 -1.24 3.96 2.13
N VAL A 205 -1.35 4.08 0.80
CA VAL A 205 -1.87 2.98 -0.05
C VAL A 205 -1.00 1.73 0.02
N PRO A 206 0.32 1.78 -0.20
CA PRO A 206 1.21 0.64 0.02
C PRO A 206 1.16 0.10 1.46
N MET A 207 1.14 0.96 2.47
CA MET A 207 1.06 0.53 3.87
C MET A 207 -0.23 -0.24 4.14
N LEU A 208 -1.35 0.20 3.58
CA LEU A 208 -2.64 -0.45 3.71
C LEU A 208 -2.67 -1.83 3.05
N ILE A 209 -2.12 -1.94 1.84
CA ILE A 209 -1.92 -3.23 1.16
C ILE A 209 -1.06 -4.16 2.03
N GLY A 210 -0.11 -3.61 2.79
CA GLY A 210 0.75 -4.33 3.72
C GLY A 210 0.03 -5.12 4.81
N PHE A 211 -1.15 -4.69 5.24
CA PHE A 211 -2.01 -5.47 6.14
C PHE A 211 -2.56 -6.75 5.50
N GLY A 212 -2.71 -6.76 4.19
CA GLY A 212 -3.06 -7.96 3.43
C GLY A 212 -1.84 -8.81 3.12
N CYS A 213 -0.86 -8.24 2.43
CA CYS A 213 0.38 -8.91 2.03
C CYS A 213 1.52 -7.90 1.81
N THR A 214 2.67 -8.17 2.40
CA THR A 214 3.86 -7.32 2.32
C THR A 214 4.43 -7.24 0.90
N VAL A 215 4.38 -8.32 0.12
CA VAL A 215 4.97 -8.36 -1.23
C VAL A 215 4.36 -7.33 -2.18
N PRO A 216 3.03 -7.32 -2.43
CA PRO A 216 2.42 -6.32 -3.28
C PRO A 216 2.51 -4.91 -2.69
N ALA A 217 2.51 -4.78 -1.38
CA ALA A 217 2.71 -3.50 -0.71
C ALA A 217 4.06 -2.87 -1.10
N VAL A 218 5.14 -3.64 -1.03
CA VAL A 218 6.47 -3.20 -1.48
C VAL A 218 6.48 -2.90 -2.98
N MET A 219 5.81 -3.72 -3.81
CA MET A 219 5.71 -3.45 -5.24
C MET A 219 4.94 -2.16 -5.53
N ALA A 220 3.87 -1.87 -4.80
CA ALA A 220 3.09 -0.64 -4.95
C ALA A 220 3.88 0.64 -4.60
N THR A 221 4.95 0.53 -3.80
CA THR A 221 5.80 1.71 -3.51
C THR A 221 6.50 2.28 -4.74
N ARG A 222 6.56 1.54 -5.85
CA ARG A 222 7.11 2.03 -7.13
C ARG A 222 6.33 3.22 -7.71
N THR A 223 5.08 3.40 -7.30
CA THR A 223 4.24 4.53 -7.71
C THR A 223 4.56 5.83 -6.98
N LEU A 224 5.38 5.76 -5.92
CA LEU A 224 5.78 6.93 -5.15
C LEU A 224 6.87 7.70 -5.88
N SER A 225 6.65 9.00 -6.06
CA SER A 225 7.57 9.91 -6.77
C SER A 225 8.81 10.27 -5.93
N SER A 226 8.67 10.30 -4.60
CA SER A 226 9.75 10.61 -3.67
C SER A 226 10.54 9.34 -3.32
N GLU A 227 11.86 9.37 -3.54
CA GLU A 227 12.74 8.25 -3.18
C GLU A 227 12.80 8.04 -1.66
N ARG A 228 12.75 9.12 -0.89
CA ARG A 228 12.67 9.08 0.57
C ARG A 228 11.40 8.36 1.03
N ASP A 229 10.23 8.78 0.54
CA ASP A 229 8.94 8.17 0.91
C ASP A 229 8.90 6.69 0.52
N ARG A 230 9.47 6.36 -0.65
CA ARG A 230 9.56 4.98 -1.10
C ARG A 230 10.39 4.13 -0.15
N LYS A 231 11.60 4.57 0.20
CA LYS A 231 12.48 3.85 1.14
C LYS A 231 11.83 3.70 2.52
N MET A 232 11.27 4.79 3.04
CA MET A 232 10.55 4.80 4.32
C MET A 232 9.37 3.83 4.30
N THR A 233 8.54 3.88 3.28
CA THR A 233 7.38 3.00 3.18
C THR A 233 7.79 1.52 3.07
N ILE A 234 8.85 1.20 2.31
CA ILE A 234 9.39 -0.17 2.22
C ILE A 234 9.85 -0.66 3.61
N MET A 235 10.54 0.20 4.37
CA MET A 235 11.02 -0.16 5.70
C MET A 235 9.90 -0.33 6.73
N LEU A 236 8.81 0.44 6.59
CA LEU A 236 7.66 0.40 7.50
C LEU A 236 6.70 -0.75 7.20
N THR A 237 6.58 -1.16 5.94
CA THR A 237 5.65 -2.22 5.52
C THR A 237 5.80 -3.54 6.29
N PRO A 238 7.01 -4.06 6.62
CA PRO A 238 7.16 -5.29 7.39
C PRO A 238 6.65 -5.22 8.83
N TYR A 239 6.50 -4.03 9.42
CA TYR A 239 5.90 -3.86 10.75
C TYR A 239 4.40 -4.07 10.74
N MET A 240 3.76 -3.92 9.56
CA MET A 240 2.34 -4.24 9.41
C MET A 240 2.13 -5.75 9.48
N SER A 241 1.25 -6.18 10.38
CA SER A 241 0.95 -7.61 10.52
C SER A 241 -0.02 -8.04 9.43
N CYS A 242 0.47 -8.83 8.49
CA CYS A 242 -0.37 -9.41 7.44
C CYS A 242 -1.07 -10.69 7.92
N SER A 243 -2.04 -11.15 7.15
CA SER A 243 -2.83 -12.35 7.45
C SER A 243 -1.98 -13.62 7.66
N ALA A 244 -0.84 -13.74 6.98
CA ALA A 244 0.07 -14.89 7.12
C ALA A 244 0.80 -14.92 8.49
N LYS A 245 0.89 -13.80 9.20
CA LYS A 245 1.48 -13.75 10.55
C LYS A 245 0.51 -14.19 11.65
N ILE A 246 -0.80 -14.10 11.40
CA ILE A 246 -1.84 -14.44 12.39
C ILE A 246 -1.72 -15.89 12.87
N PRO A 247 -1.59 -16.91 12.01
CA PRO A 247 -1.41 -18.31 12.46
C PRO A 247 -0.15 -18.49 13.31
N ILE A 248 0.95 -17.79 12.97
CA ILE A 248 2.18 -17.85 13.74
C ILE A 248 1.97 -17.27 15.14
N TYR A 249 1.32 -16.12 15.23
CA TYR A 249 1.00 -15.50 16.52
C TYR A 249 0.06 -16.40 17.35
N ALA A 250 -0.91 -17.07 16.71
CA ALA A 250 -1.83 -17.98 17.38
C ALA A 250 -1.09 -19.18 17.99
N VAL A 251 -0.17 -19.80 17.24
CA VAL A 251 0.64 -20.92 17.75
C VAL A 251 1.49 -20.48 18.94
N PHE A 252 2.18 -19.34 18.85
CA PHE A 252 2.96 -18.82 19.95
C PHE A 252 2.11 -18.45 21.17
N ALA A 253 0.98 -17.78 20.95
CA ALA A 253 0.07 -17.40 22.02
C ALA A 253 -0.48 -18.63 22.75
N ALA A 254 -0.90 -19.66 22.02
CA ALA A 254 -1.39 -20.92 22.59
C ALA A 254 -0.31 -21.67 23.36
N ALA A 255 0.95 -21.68 22.88
CA ALA A 255 2.04 -22.38 23.50
C ALA A 255 2.52 -21.71 24.82
N PHE A 256 2.59 -20.38 24.85
CA PHE A 256 3.18 -19.65 25.98
C PHE A 256 2.16 -19.01 26.93
N PHE A 257 0.94 -18.74 26.47
CA PHE A 257 -0.09 -18.03 27.23
C PHE A 257 -1.47 -18.69 27.11
N PRO A 258 -1.62 -19.96 27.54
CA PRO A 258 -2.90 -20.63 27.48
C PRO A 258 -3.96 -19.88 28.32
N GLY A 259 -5.10 -19.56 27.71
CA GLY A 259 -6.19 -18.80 28.33
C GLY A 259 -6.23 -17.30 28.04
N ASN A 260 -5.13 -16.69 27.59
CA ASN A 260 -5.08 -15.27 27.21
C ASN A 260 -4.63 -15.04 25.76
N GLU A 261 -4.85 -16.03 24.90
CA GLU A 261 -4.37 -16.04 23.51
C GLU A 261 -4.83 -14.80 22.72
N ALA A 262 -6.10 -14.43 22.84
CA ALA A 262 -6.66 -13.28 22.13
C ALA A 262 -6.02 -11.94 22.56
N VAL A 263 -5.77 -11.78 23.85
CA VAL A 263 -5.14 -10.56 24.39
C VAL A 263 -3.70 -10.45 23.90
N VAL A 264 -2.95 -11.55 23.91
CA VAL A 264 -1.56 -11.58 23.43
C VAL A 264 -1.49 -11.27 21.93
N MET A 265 -2.41 -11.81 21.13
CA MET A 265 -2.47 -11.50 19.70
C MET A 265 -2.74 -10.02 19.44
N ILE A 266 -3.69 -9.40 20.14
CA ILE A 266 -4.00 -7.97 20.01
C ILE A 266 -2.79 -7.14 20.45
N LEU A 267 -2.09 -7.55 21.50
CA LEU A 267 -0.92 -6.85 22.03
C LEU A 267 0.25 -6.92 21.04
N LEU A 268 0.50 -8.06 20.42
CA LEU A 268 1.52 -8.21 19.38
C LEU A 268 1.19 -7.36 18.13
N TYR A 269 -0.08 -7.31 17.76
CA TYR A 269 -0.53 -6.52 16.62
C TYR A 269 -0.35 -5.03 16.86
N THR A 270 -0.79 -4.55 18.03
CA THR A 270 -0.62 -3.14 18.43
C THR A 270 0.84 -2.77 18.64
N ALA A 271 1.65 -3.65 19.21
CA ALA A 271 3.08 -3.44 19.36
C ALA A 271 3.77 -3.27 18.00
N GLY A 272 3.43 -4.07 16.99
CA GLY A 272 3.94 -3.92 15.63
C GLY A 272 3.63 -2.53 15.04
N ILE A 273 2.41 -2.05 15.19
CA ILE A 273 2.00 -0.71 14.71
C ILE A 273 2.77 0.40 15.46
N VAL A 274 2.86 0.31 16.78
CA VAL A 274 3.57 1.30 17.62
C VAL A 274 5.06 1.36 17.24
N VAL A 275 5.71 0.21 17.12
CA VAL A 275 7.12 0.15 16.70
C VAL A 275 7.30 0.70 15.29
N GLY A 276 6.36 0.43 14.38
CA GLY A 276 6.35 1.01 13.04
C GLY A 276 6.30 2.54 13.08
N ILE A 277 5.39 3.12 13.87
CA ILE A 277 5.26 4.57 14.02
C ILE A 277 6.53 5.18 14.65
N LEU A 278 7.07 4.55 15.69
CA LEU A 278 8.32 5.01 16.32
C LEU A 278 9.51 4.95 15.34
N SER A 279 9.60 3.88 14.54
CA SER A 279 10.62 3.77 13.49
C SER A 279 10.47 4.86 12.43
N ALA A 280 9.24 5.22 12.07
CA ALA A 280 8.97 6.32 11.13
C ALA A 280 9.38 7.69 11.66
N LEU A 281 9.29 7.89 12.98
CA LEU A 281 9.68 9.15 13.62
C LEU A 281 11.20 9.28 13.80
N VAL A 282 11.93 8.17 13.86
CA VAL A 282 13.40 8.15 14.03
C VAL A 282 14.13 8.25 12.69
N LEU A 283 13.56 7.73 11.60
CA LEU A 283 14.12 7.73 10.24
C LEU A 283 13.75 8.99 9.46
#